data_548b064921991614a7d54cb080f65e8d
#
_entry.id   548b064921991614a7d54cb080f65e8d
#
_cell.length_a   1.000
_cell.length_b   1.000
_cell.length_c   1.000
_cell.angle_alpha   90.00
_cell.angle_beta   90.00
_cell.angle_gamma   90.00
#
_symmetry.space_group_name_H-M   'P 1'
#
loop_
_entity.id
_entity.type
_entity.pdbx_description
1 polymer ?
#
loop_
_entity_poly.entity_id
_entity_poly.type
_entity_poly.pdbx_seq_one_letter_code
_entity_poly.pdbx_strand_id
1 'polypeptide(L)'
;MIPDLIEQYVDTGKARYVYREFPLTSIHPVAQKASEAAVCAGQQGQYWEMNEHLFATQAEWSQATDPAAQFSAYAEELGLDTGTFDECLASGEGAVVVQGDLLTGESLGVNATPFFYINDMPVRGGLPIEAMGRVIDYAAAGGPIPEIVPSGPDWHMRGDPQTARAITVAFVDYANPESAEHATEVLPQLVEQYVDTGQLVYVLQPWSEGEDSPGGLAAIAAECAGQQDQGWEMHSKIFANQDAWATAGDPSSHFADYAESLDVDAAEFETCLESEEAKQRAQAGIVVGALYGVPTAPIFLFNDGQGQDGSPSIDEFKAVIDAILGP
;
A
#
# COMPACT_ATOMS: atom_id res chain seq x y z
N MET A 1 3.67 14.48 -2.13
CA MET A 1 4.32 13.15 -2.00
C MET A 1 5.78 13.14 -2.47
N ILE A 2 6.13 13.31 -3.75
CA ILE A 2 7.56 13.24 -4.18
C ILE A 2 8.45 14.27 -3.47
N PRO A 3 8.09 15.56 -3.36
CA PRO A 3 8.90 16.50 -2.59
C PRO A 3 9.14 16.05 -1.14
N ASP A 4 8.09 15.60 -0.45
CA ASP A 4 8.19 15.13 0.94
C ASP A 4 9.06 13.87 1.06
N LEU A 5 8.98 12.96 0.07
CA LEU A 5 9.82 11.77 -0.01
C LEU A 5 11.30 12.15 -0.18
N ILE A 6 11.59 13.12 -1.04
CA ILE A 6 12.95 13.63 -1.23
C ILE A 6 13.48 14.21 0.07
N GLU A 7 12.73 15.11 0.70
CA GLU A 7 13.13 15.78 1.94
C GLU A 7 13.35 14.81 3.10
N GLN A 8 12.42 13.86 3.29
CA GLN A 8 12.42 12.99 4.47
C GLN A 8 13.35 11.78 4.33
N TYR A 9 13.55 11.27 3.12
CA TYR A 9 14.25 9.99 2.91
C TYR A 9 15.49 10.11 2.03
N VAL A 10 15.49 10.94 0.99
CA VAL A 10 16.65 11.06 0.08
C VAL A 10 17.68 12.02 0.64
N ASP A 11 17.29 13.23 1.03
CA ASP A 11 18.19 14.24 1.57
C ASP A 11 18.80 13.83 2.91
N THR A 12 18.10 12.96 3.65
CA THR A 12 18.59 12.37 4.89
C THR A 12 19.51 11.16 4.67
N GLY A 13 19.68 10.71 3.43
CA GLY A 13 20.50 9.54 3.07
C GLY A 13 19.88 8.19 3.40
N LYS A 14 18.62 8.13 3.81
CA LYS A 14 17.90 6.86 4.09
C LYS A 14 17.55 6.09 2.82
N ALA A 15 17.26 6.79 1.71
CA ALA A 15 16.90 6.18 0.45
C ALA A 15 17.59 6.86 -0.74
N ARG A 16 17.70 6.14 -1.84
CA ARG A 16 18.05 6.67 -3.14
C ARG A 16 16.84 6.61 -4.06
N TYR A 17 16.43 7.75 -4.59
CA TYR A 17 15.34 7.83 -5.55
C TYR A 17 15.86 7.75 -6.98
N VAL A 18 15.27 6.85 -7.79
CA VAL A 18 15.58 6.67 -9.21
C VAL A 18 14.27 6.75 -9.98
N TYR A 19 14.16 7.74 -10.85
CA TYR A 19 13.01 7.89 -11.73
C TYR A 19 13.21 7.11 -13.03
N ARG A 20 12.14 6.51 -13.55
CA ARG A 20 12.09 5.84 -14.83
C ARG A 20 10.87 6.29 -15.61
N GLU A 21 11.05 6.47 -16.90
CA GLU A 21 9.98 6.91 -17.79
C GLU A 21 9.03 5.76 -18.13
N PHE A 22 7.73 5.97 -17.92
CA PHE A 22 6.69 5.00 -18.29
C PHE A 22 5.47 5.71 -18.90
N PRO A 23 5.60 6.28 -20.15
CA PRO A 23 4.53 7.05 -20.77
C PRO A 23 3.37 6.15 -21.22
N LEU A 24 2.17 6.38 -20.67
CA LEU A 24 0.94 5.69 -21.03
C LEU A 24 0.31 6.31 -22.28
N THR A 25 0.90 6.06 -23.45
CA THR A 25 0.52 6.69 -24.72
C THR A 25 -0.89 6.35 -25.20
N SER A 26 -1.47 5.26 -24.73
CA SER A 26 -2.85 4.86 -25.04
C SER A 26 -3.92 5.85 -24.52
N ILE A 27 -3.61 6.54 -23.43
CA ILE A 27 -4.50 7.53 -22.79
C ILE A 27 -3.92 8.95 -22.82
N HIS A 28 -2.59 9.08 -22.99
CA HIS A 28 -1.86 10.35 -23.05
C HIS A 28 -0.94 10.38 -24.27
N PRO A 29 -1.44 10.71 -25.48
CA PRO A 29 -0.70 10.54 -26.72
C PRO A 29 0.62 11.34 -26.79
N VAL A 30 0.74 12.46 -26.07
CA VAL A 30 1.93 13.33 -26.06
C VAL A 30 2.94 12.92 -24.97
N ALA A 31 2.59 12.01 -24.05
CA ALA A 31 3.44 11.65 -22.91
C ALA A 31 4.81 11.11 -23.34
N GLN A 32 4.90 10.34 -24.43
CA GLN A 32 6.17 9.86 -24.99
C GLN A 32 7.12 11.03 -25.30
N LYS A 33 6.61 12.07 -25.95
CA LYS A 33 7.43 13.24 -26.33
C LYS A 33 7.81 14.08 -25.11
N ALA A 34 6.96 14.16 -24.08
CA ALA A 34 7.28 14.83 -22.84
C ALA A 34 8.41 14.09 -22.08
N SER A 35 8.34 12.77 -22.00
CA SER A 35 9.41 11.94 -21.45
C SER A 35 10.73 12.12 -22.21
N GLU A 36 10.71 12.14 -23.54
CA GLU A 36 11.88 12.41 -24.36
C GLU A 36 12.48 13.80 -24.06
N ALA A 37 11.63 14.81 -23.84
CA ALA A 37 12.08 16.16 -23.50
C ALA A 37 12.82 16.19 -22.13
N ALA A 38 12.29 15.49 -21.11
CA ALA A 38 12.97 15.37 -19.83
C ALA A 38 14.35 14.69 -19.97
N VAL A 39 14.43 13.61 -20.76
CA VAL A 39 15.69 12.91 -21.04
C VAL A 39 16.67 13.82 -21.76
N CYS A 40 16.24 14.58 -22.77
CA CYS A 40 17.10 15.52 -23.50
C CYS A 40 17.60 16.68 -22.62
N ALA A 41 16.77 17.20 -21.72
CA ALA A 41 17.20 18.17 -20.72
C ALA A 41 18.22 17.54 -19.75
N GLY A 42 18.05 16.27 -19.42
CA GLY A 42 18.97 15.52 -18.57
C GLY A 42 20.37 15.38 -19.14
N GLN A 43 20.57 15.38 -20.46
CA GLN A 43 21.89 15.40 -21.10
C GLN A 43 22.64 16.72 -20.82
N GLN A 44 21.91 17.77 -20.45
CA GLN A 44 22.46 19.05 -20.05
C GLN A 44 22.39 19.25 -18.52
N GLY A 45 22.12 18.19 -17.74
CA GLY A 45 22.10 18.19 -16.27
C GLY A 45 20.81 18.74 -15.64
N GLN A 46 19.74 18.97 -16.41
CA GLN A 46 18.49 19.57 -15.93
C GLN A 46 17.27 18.64 -16.14
N TYR A 47 17.47 17.36 -15.87
CA TYR A 47 16.37 16.38 -15.96
C TYR A 47 15.22 16.72 -15.00
N TRP A 48 15.56 17.01 -13.74
CA TRP A 48 14.55 17.22 -12.70
C TRP A 48 13.79 18.53 -12.90
N GLU A 49 14.46 19.58 -13.27
CA GLU A 49 13.86 20.88 -13.57
C GLU A 49 12.87 20.77 -14.73
N MET A 50 13.24 20.08 -15.79
CA MET A 50 12.33 19.82 -16.93
C MET A 50 11.18 18.90 -16.52
N ASN A 51 11.43 17.85 -15.75
CA ASN A 51 10.40 16.93 -15.28
C ASN A 51 9.35 17.66 -14.44
N GLU A 52 9.77 18.48 -13.47
CA GLU A 52 8.87 19.29 -12.65
C GLU A 52 8.07 20.28 -13.49
N HIS A 53 8.74 20.96 -14.43
CA HIS A 53 8.08 21.90 -15.34
C HIS A 53 7.02 21.22 -16.21
N LEU A 54 7.32 20.05 -16.75
CA LEU A 54 6.38 19.25 -17.55
C LEU A 54 5.14 18.85 -16.75
N PHE A 55 5.29 18.41 -15.51
CA PHE A 55 4.15 18.11 -14.67
C PHE A 55 3.34 19.35 -14.28
N ALA A 56 4.00 20.46 -13.98
CA ALA A 56 3.33 21.72 -13.64
C ALA A 56 2.51 22.30 -14.83
N THR A 57 2.96 22.09 -16.06
CA THR A 57 2.34 22.64 -17.28
C THR A 57 1.62 21.58 -18.12
N GLN A 58 1.32 20.42 -17.55
CA GLN A 58 0.72 19.29 -18.28
C GLN A 58 -0.53 19.66 -19.09
N ALA A 59 -1.39 20.51 -18.56
CA ALA A 59 -2.61 20.96 -19.24
C ALA A 59 -2.31 21.76 -20.52
N GLU A 60 -1.15 22.42 -20.61
CA GLU A 60 -0.74 23.23 -21.73
C GLU A 60 -0.20 22.36 -22.89
N TRP A 61 0.87 21.60 -22.61
CA TRP A 61 1.55 20.82 -23.65
C TRP A 61 0.75 19.58 -24.10
N SER A 62 -0.10 19.00 -23.25
CA SER A 62 -0.90 17.82 -23.63
C SER A 62 -1.92 18.11 -24.75
N GLN A 63 -2.28 19.37 -24.94
CA GLN A 63 -3.19 19.84 -25.98
C GLN A 63 -2.50 20.71 -27.04
N ALA A 64 -1.19 20.86 -26.98
CA ALA A 64 -0.44 21.68 -27.91
C ALA A 64 -0.49 21.10 -29.35
N THR A 65 -0.66 21.96 -30.32
CA THR A 65 -0.61 21.57 -31.75
C THR A 65 0.79 21.14 -32.16
N ASP A 66 1.80 21.76 -31.58
CA ASP A 66 3.21 21.41 -31.71
C ASP A 66 3.88 21.25 -30.35
N PRO A 67 3.81 20.08 -29.75
CA PRO A 67 4.43 19.83 -28.45
C PRO A 67 5.97 20.01 -28.47
N ALA A 68 6.63 19.72 -29.59
CA ALA A 68 8.09 19.87 -29.65
C ALA A 68 8.53 21.33 -29.52
N ALA A 69 7.84 22.24 -30.24
CA ALA A 69 8.08 23.67 -30.09
C ALA A 69 7.80 24.17 -28.66
N GLN A 70 6.79 23.61 -27.99
CA GLN A 70 6.49 23.95 -26.59
C GLN A 70 7.63 23.49 -25.66
N PHE A 71 8.15 22.28 -25.86
CA PHE A 71 9.26 21.76 -25.04
C PHE A 71 10.58 22.50 -25.31
N SER A 72 10.82 22.97 -26.53
CA SER A 72 11.96 23.83 -26.85
C SER A 72 11.86 25.19 -26.12
N ALA A 73 10.66 25.77 -26.01
CA ALA A 73 10.44 26.98 -25.23
C ALA A 73 10.71 26.74 -23.73
N TYR A 74 10.31 25.61 -23.17
CA TYR A 74 10.63 25.24 -21.78
C TYR A 74 12.14 25.05 -21.59
N ALA A 75 12.84 24.48 -22.56
CA ALA A 75 14.30 24.38 -22.53
C ALA A 75 14.97 25.77 -22.49
N GLU A 76 14.45 26.74 -23.25
CA GLU A 76 14.91 28.14 -23.21
C GLU A 76 14.65 28.79 -21.83
N GLU A 77 13.46 28.58 -21.26
CA GLU A 77 13.11 29.10 -19.91
C GLU A 77 14.02 28.54 -18.83
N LEU A 78 14.44 27.27 -18.95
CA LEU A 78 15.37 26.60 -18.06
C LEU A 78 16.85 26.97 -18.33
N GLY A 79 17.12 27.77 -19.36
CA GLY A 79 18.47 28.22 -19.72
C GLY A 79 19.32 27.14 -20.39
N LEU A 80 18.71 26.13 -20.99
CA LEU A 80 19.38 25.09 -21.75
C LEU A 80 19.84 25.60 -23.13
N ASP A 81 20.83 24.95 -23.72
CA ASP A 81 21.13 25.14 -25.13
C ASP A 81 20.02 24.50 -25.98
N THR A 82 19.17 25.34 -26.56
CA THR A 82 18.01 24.90 -27.32
C THR A 82 18.40 24.16 -28.61
N GLY A 83 19.55 24.50 -29.22
CA GLY A 83 20.04 23.80 -30.39
C GLY A 83 20.38 22.33 -30.08
N THR A 84 21.13 22.11 -29.03
CA THR A 84 21.46 20.76 -28.52
C THR A 84 20.21 20.00 -28.08
N PHE A 85 19.26 20.68 -27.41
CA PHE A 85 18.01 20.10 -26.98
C PHE A 85 17.14 19.63 -28.17
N ASP A 86 16.97 20.51 -29.17
CA ASP A 86 16.16 20.21 -30.36
C ASP A 86 16.81 19.10 -31.21
N GLU A 87 18.14 19.07 -31.31
CA GLU A 87 18.86 17.97 -31.95
C GLU A 87 18.63 16.63 -31.27
N CYS A 88 18.67 16.60 -29.94
CA CYS A 88 18.35 15.38 -29.17
C CYS A 88 16.91 14.90 -29.45
N LEU A 89 15.91 15.80 -29.38
CA LEU A 89 14.52 15.46 -29.67
C LEU A 89 14.30 14.96 -31.11
N ALA A 90 15.03 15.56 -32.09
CA ALA A 90 14.91 15.21 -33.50
C ALA A 90 15.66 13.92 -33.84
N SER A 91 16.80 13.65 -33.22
CA SER A 91 17.61 12.44 -33.47
C SER A 91 16.95 11.18 -32.92
N GLY A 92 16.05 11.30 -31.94
CA GLY A 92 15.43 10.19 -31.24
C GLY A 92 16.30 9.56 -30.13
N GLU A 93 17.39 10.20 -29.72
CA GLU A 93 18.22 9.72 -28.61
C GLU A 93 17.40 9.60 -27.32
N GLY A 94 16.56 10.60 -27.01
CA GLY A 94 15.64 10.55 -25.88
C GLY A 94 14.66 9.37 -25.99
N ALA A 95 14.15 9.09 -27.19
CA ALA A 95 13.22 7.98 -27.41
C ALA A 95 13.84 6.61 -27.09
N VAL A 96 15.12 6.41 -27.37
CA VAL A 96 15.83 5.16 -27.04
C VAL A 96 15.84 4.92 -25.52
N VAL A 97 16.12 5.95 -24.74
CA VAL A 97 16.14 5.86 -23.27
C VAL A 97 14.73 5.57 -22.74
N VAL A 98 13.74 6.34 -23.18
CA VAL A 98 12.34 6.15 -22.77
C VAL A 98 11.84 4.75 -23.12
N GLN A 99 12.16 4.24 -24.31
CA GLN A 99 11.78 2.89 -24.71
C GLN A 99 12.47 1.82 -23.86
N GLY A 100 13.72 2.02 -23.48
CA GLY A 100 14.45 1.12 -22.56
C GLY A 100 13.81 1.07 -21.18
N ASP A 101 13.42 2.22 -20.66
CA ASP A 101 12.72 2.32 -19.36
C ASP A 101 11.33 1.66 -19.44
N LEU A 102 10.57 1.90 -20.50
CA LEU A 102 9.26 1.29 -20.75
C LEU A 102 9.36 -0.25 -20.76
N LEU A 103 10.26 -0.80 -21.57
CA LEU A 103 10.49 -2.26 -21.64
C LEU A 103 10.91 -2.85 -20.29
N THR A 104 11.74 -2.13 -19.54
CA THR A 104 12.13 -2.54 -18.19
C THR A 104 10.91 -2.58 -17.28
N GLY A 105 10.09 -1.53 -17.25
CA GLY A 105 8.86 -1.49 -16.46
C GLY A 105 7.90 -2.61 -16.84
N GLU A 106 7.65 -2.83 -18.12
CA GLU A 106 6.80 -3.92 -18.62
C GLU A 106 7.31 -5.30 -18.16
N SER A 107 8.62 -5.53 -18.22
CA SER A 107 9.23 -6.79 -17.77
C SER A 107 9.08 -7.03 -16.27
N LEU A 108 8.95 -5.95 -15.49
CA LEU A 108 8.69 -5.97 -14.05
C LEU A 108 7.19 -5.97 -13.71
N GLY A 109 6.30 -6.01 -14.72
CA GLY A 109 4.86 -6.05 -14.50
C GLY A 109 4.21 -4.69 -14.23
N VAL A 110 4.91 -3.58 -14.48
CA VAL A 110 4.34 -2.24 -14.41
C VAL A 110 3.30 -2.07 -15.52
N ASN A 111 2.09 -1.70 -15.15
CA ASN A 111 0.96 -1.51 -16.08
C ASN A 111 0.15 -0.23 -15.82
N ALA A 112 0.56 0.55 -14.83
CA ALA A 112 -0.05 1.82 -14.46
C ALA A 112 1.00 2.73 -13.81
N THR A 113 0.71 4.03 -13.70
CA THR A 113 1.55 5.02 -13.02
C THR A 113 0.73 5.84 -12.03
N PRO A 114 1.33 6.28 -10.91
CA PRO A 114 2.69 5.98 -10.48
C PRO A 114 2.84 4.53 -10.00
N PHE A 115 4.03 3.97 -10.16
CA PHE A 115 4.41 2.65 -9.66
C PHE A 115 5.82 2.74 -9.07
N PHE A 116 6.04 2.16 -7.90
CA PHE A 116 7.33 2.21 -7.23
C PHE A 116 7.85 0.80 -6.97
N TYR A 117 9.16 0.65 -7.01
CA TYR A 117 9.86 -0.46 -6.40
C TYR A 117 10.68 0.08 -5.22
N ILE A 118 10.38 -0.38 -4.03
CA ILE A 118 11.15 -0.07 -2.82
C ILE A 118 11.98 -1.30 -2.49
N ASN A 119 13.26 -1.27 -2.84
CA ASN A 119 14.07 -2.47 -3.01
C ASN A 119 13.34 -3.43 -3.99
N ASP A 120 12.94 -4.62 -3.52
CA ASP A 120 12.24 -5.60 -4.35
C ASP A 120 10.71 -5.55 -4.18
N MET A 121 10.17 -4.62 -3.38
CA MET A 121 8.74 -4.52 -3.09
C MET A 121 8.02 -3.65 -4.11
N PRO A 122 7.07 -4.21 -4.90
CA PRO A 122 6.27 -3.44 -5.84
C PRO A 122 5.15 -2.68 -5.11
N VAL A 123 5.10 -1.37 -5.24
CA VAL A 123 4.08 -0.49 -4.66
C VAL A 123 3.27 0.16 -5.77
N ARG A 124 1.97 -0.08 -5.80
CA ARG A 124 1.07 0.43 -6.84
C ARG A 124 0.39 1.73 -6.40
N GLY A 125 0.38 2.71 -7.30
CA GLY A 125 -0.29 3.98 -7.05
C GLY A 125 0.51 4.95 -6.19
N GLY A 126 -0.07 6.13 -5.96
CA GLY A 126 0.47 7.14 -5.05
C GLY A 126 -0.08 6.92 -3.65
N LEU A 127 0.78 6.56 -2.72
CA LEU A 127 0.44 6.45 -1.31
C LEU A 127 0.63 7.80 -0.60
N PRO A 128 -0.10 8.04 0.51
CA PRO A 128 0.26 9.09 1.46
C PRO A 128 1.71 8.93 1.90
N ILE A 129 2.39 10.06 2.20
CA ILE A 129 3.83 10.02 2.54
C ILE A 129 4.10 9.16 3.77
N GLU A 130 3.19 9.14 4.73
CA GLU A 130 3.28 8.34 5.94
C GLU A 130 3.26 6.84 5.61
N ALA A 131 2.39 6.41 4.71
CA ALA A 131 2.32 5.01 4.28
C ALA A 131 3.55 4.61 3.44
N MET A 132 3.98 5.49 2.52
CA MET A 132 5.20 5.29 1.74
C MET A 132 6.43 5.17 2.65
N GLY A 133 6.51 6.02 3.67
CA GLY A 133 7.58 6.00 4.66
C GLY A 133 7.67 4.67 5.41
N ARG A 134 6.54 4.13 5.85
CA ARG A 134 6.50 2.82 6.51
C ARG A 134 7.04 1.69 5.63
N VAL A 135 6.69 1.70 4.33
CA VAL A 135 7.24 0.71 3.38
C VAL A 135 8.76 0.88 3.23
N ILE A 136 9.24 2.12 3.16
CA ILE A 136 10.68 2.40 3.06
C ILE A 136 11.41 1.94 4.34
N ASP A 137 10.90 2.28 5.51
CA ASP A 137 11.50 1.91 6.80
C ASP A 137 11.48 0.39 7.00
N TYR A 138 10.38 -0.29 6.65
CA TYR A 138 10.27 -1.74 6.66
C TYR A 138 11.29 -2.42 5.72
N ALA A 139 11.42 -1.91 4.49
CA ALA A 139 12.39 -2.41 3.52
C ALA A 139 13.84 -2.15 3.96
N ALA A 140 14.10 -1.00 4.58
CA ALA A 140 15.41 -0.64 5.12
C ALA A 140 15.82 -1.54 6.31
N ALA A 141 14.85 -1.98 7.12
CA ALA A 141 15.05 -2.96 8.19
C ALA A 141 15.28 -4.40 7.67
N GLY A 142 15.21 -4.62 6.36
CA GLY A 142 15.38 -5.95 5.74
C GLY A 142 14.14 -6.82 5.84
N GLY A 143 12.96 -6.21 6.03
CA GLY A 143 11.68 -6.91 6.03
C GLY A 143 11.46 -7.67 4.71
N PRO A 144 11.03 -8.94 4.76
CA PRO A 144 10.70 -9.72 3.55
C PRO A 144 9.46 -9.12 2.85
N ILE A 145 9.25 -9.46 1.57
CA ILE A 145 7.98 -9.14 0.91
C ILE A 145 6.86 -9.91 1.63
N PRO A 146 5.90 -9.23 2.30
CA PRO A 146 4.89 -9.92 3.07
C PRO A 146 3.85 -10.58 2.16
N GLU A 147 3.36 -11.74 2.58
CA GLU A 147 2.30 -12.46 1.87
C GLU A 147 0.92 -11.84 2.19
N ILE A 148 0.09 -11.64 1.17
CA ILE A 148 -1.29 -11.17 1.38
C ILE A 148 -2.18 -12.25 2.02
N VAL A 149 -1.92 -13.51 1.64
CA VAL A 149 -2.54 -14.70 2.24
C VAL A 149 -1.40 -15.55 2.78
N PRO A 150 -1.34 -15.83 4.09
CA PRO A 150 -0.29 -16.65 4.66
C PRO A 150 -0.21 -18.03 4.00
N SER A 151 1.00 -18.49 3.67
CA SER A 151 1.24 -19.80 3.05
C SER A 151 1.19 -20.97 4.04
N GLY A 152 1.14 -20.66 5.36
CA GLY A 152 1.12 -21.65 6.45
C GLY A 152 0.12 -21.28 7.55
N PRO A 153 0.09 -22.07 8.64
CA PRO A 153 -0.74 -21.75 9.79
C PRO A 153 -0.39 -20.35 10.34
N ASP A 154 -1.37 -19.50 10.41
CA ASP A 154 -1.25 -18.14 10.92
C ASP A 154 -2.56 -17.75 11.58
N TRP A 155 -2.50 -17.12 12.76
CA TRP A 155 -3.68 -16.74 13.50
C TRP A 155 -4.53 -15.69 12.76
N HIS A 156 -3.93 -14.92 11.86
CA HIS A 156 -4.66 -13.96 11.02
C HIS A 156 -5.60 -14.60 10.01
N MET A 157 -5.56 -15.91 9.84
CA MET A 157 -6.35 -16.61 8.85
C MET A 157 -7.38 -17.55 9.51
N ARG A 158 -8.62 -17.50 9.02
CA ARG A 158 -9.69 -18.46 9.31
C ARG A 158 -10.12 -19.16 8.04
N GLY A 159 -10.31 -20.48 8.10
CA GLY A 159 -10.63 -21.34 6.97
C GLY A 159 -9.38 -22.01 6.40
N ASP A 160 -9.60 -22.91 5.45
CA ASP A 160 -8.53 -23.69 4.82
C ASP A 160 -8.32 -23.23 3.36
N PRO A 161 -7.18 -22.58 3.05
CA PRO A 161 -6.91 -22.08 1.70
C PRO A 161 -6.71 -23.18 0.66
N GLN A 162 -6.57 -24.45 1.07
CA GLN A 162 -6.46 -25.58 0.15
C GLN A 162 -7.82 -26.07 -0.35
N THR A 163 -8.88 -25.80 0.38
CA THR A 163 -10.24 -26.30 0.09
C THR A 163 -11.23 -25.21 -0.28
N ALA A 164 -11.08 -24.02 0.27
CA ALA A 164 -11.98 -22.89 0.01
C ALA A 164 -11.80 -22.36 -1.42
N ARG A 165 -12.91 -21.96 -2.04
CA ARG A 165 -12.95 -21.36 -3.39
C ARG A 165 -12.97 -19.83 -3.34
N ALA A 166 -13.41 -19.27 -2.24
CA ALA A 166 -13.44 -17.83 -2.02
C ALA A 166 -12.39 -17.43 -0.97
N ILE A 167 -11.75 -16.29 -1.20
CA ILE A 167 -10.81 -15.66 -0.27
C ILE A 167 -11.24 -14.22 -0.09
N THR A 168 -11.33 -13.77 1.16
CA THR A 168 -11.49 -12.36 1.51
C THR A 168 -10.32 -11.93 2.36
N VAL A 169 -9.62 -10.88 1.95
CA VAL A 169 -8.58 -10.21 2.74
C VAL A 169 -9.15 -8.93 3.27
N ALA A 170 -9.22 -8.81 4.57
CA ALA A 170 -9.78 -7.67 5.29
C ALA A 170 -8.66 -6.82 5.87
N PHE A 171 -8.46 -5.62 5.33
CA PHE A 171 -7.63 -4.59 5.94
C PHE A 171 -8.49 -3.82 6.93
N VAL A 172 -8.16 -3.91 8.20
CA VAL A 172 -8.93 -3.31 9.29
C VAL A 172 -8.06 -2.47 10.20
N ASP A 173 -8.56 -1.31 10.61
CA ASP A 173 -7.96 -0.50 11.65
C ASP A 173 -8.75 -0.71 12.96
N TYR A 174 -8.06 -1.16 13.98
CA TYR A 174 -8.68 -1.39 15.29
C TYR A 174 -9.30 -0.14 15.92
N ALA A 175 -8.80 1.06 15.56
CA ALA A 175 -9.36 2.33 16.05
C ALA A 175 -10.51 2.87 15.18
N ASN A 176 -10.79 2.26 14.01
CA ASN A 176 -11.83 2.74 13.10
C ASN A 176 -13.21 2.14 13.45
N PRO A 177 -14.28 2.95 13.64
CA PRO A 177 -15.61 2.47 13.97
C PRO A 177 -16.25 1.55 12.92
N GLU A 178 -16.00 1.79 11.62
CA GLU A 178 -16.53 0.92 10.55
C GLU A 178 -15.86 -0.46 10.59
N SER A 179 -14.57 -0.53 10.97
CA SER A 179 -13.89 -1.80 11.22
C SER A 179 -14.49 -2.54 12.41
N ALA A 180 -14.92 -1.80 13.47
CA ALA A 180 -15.59 -2.40 14.61
C ALA A 180 -16.98 -2.94 14.26
N GLU A 181 -17.77 -2.21 13.48
CA GLU A 181 -19.06 -2.67 12.96
C GLU A 181 -18.89 -3.99 12.17
N HIS A 182 -17.93 -4.02 11.25
CA HIS A 182 -17.65 -5.24 10.50
C HIS A 182 -17.27 -6.40 11.43
N ALA A 183 -16.34 -6.20 12.36
CA ALA A 183 -15.83 -7.25 13.24
C ALA A 183 -16.88 -7.79 14.20
N THR A 184 -17.83 -6.94 14.64
CA THR A 184 -18.83 -7.33 15.65
C THR A 184 -20.15 -7.80 15.05
N GLU A 185 -20.54 -7.29 13.87
CA GLU A 185 -21.85 -7.58 13.27
C GLU A 185 -21.78 -8.46 12.03
N VAL A 186 -20.77 -8.26 11.16
CA VAL A 186 -20.69 -8.94 9.87
C VAL A 186 -19.82 -10.18 9.91
N LEU A 187 -18.60 -10.08 10.47
CA LEU A 187 -17.63 -11.18 10.50
C LEU A 187 -18.16 -12.44 11.19
N PRO A 188 -18.90 -12.40 12.33
CA PRO A 188 -19.46 -13.62 12.92
C PRO A 188 -20.38 -14.38 11.97
N GLN A 189 -21.17 -13.67 11.17
CA GLN A 189 -22.07 -14.25 10.19
C GLN A 189 -21.32 -14.83 8.98
N LEU A 190 -20.23 -14.19 8.54
CA LEU A 190 -19.37 -14.74 7.48
C LEU A 190 -18.67 -16.01 7.95
N VAL A 191 -18.22 -16.06 9.21
CA VAL A 191 -17.59 -17.24 9.80
C VAL A 191 -18.59 -18.40 9.80
N GLU A 192 -19.77 -18.22 10.39
CA GLU A 192 -20.80 -19.27 10.49
C GLU A 192 -21.25 -19.78 9.10
N GLN A 193 -21.47 -18.87 8.14
CA GLN A 193 -22.11 -19.23 6.88
C GLN A 193 -21.14 -19.73 5.82
N TYR A 194 -19.89 -19.26 5.81
CA TYR A 194 -18.94 -19.52 4.72
C TYR A 194 -17.61 -20.11 5.18
N VAL A 195 -17.03 -19.62 6.31
CA VAL A 195 -15.73 -20.13 6.77
C VAL A 195 -15.88 -21.52 7.37
N ASP A 196 -16.81 -21.70 8.31
CA ASP A 196 -17.07 -22.99 8.99
C ASP A 196 -17.59 -24.06 8.03
N THR A 197 -18.16 -23.64 6.90
CA THR A 197 -18.60 -24.53 5.84
C THR A 197 -17.51 -24.87 4.82
N GLY A 198 -16.30 -24.30 4.98
CA GLY A 198 -15.14 -24.54 4.12
C GLY A 198 -15.21 -23.84 2.76
N GLN A 199 -16.09 -22.87 2.58
CA GLN A 199 -16.28 -22.17 1.32
C GLN A 199 -15.42 -20.91 1.20
N LEU A 200 -15.09 -20.27 2.34
CA LEU A 200 -14.36 -19.00 2.43
C LEU A 200 -13.12 -19.14 3.30
N VAL A 201 -12.02 -18.56 2.85
CA VAL A 201 -10.91 -18.15 3.71
C VAL A 201 -11.06 -16.65 4.01
N TYR A 202 -11.03 -16.30 5.27
CA TYR A 202 -10.98 -14.93 5.75
C TYR A 202 -9.59 -14.65 6.30
N VAL A 203 -8.91 -13.64 5.72
CA VAL A 203 -7.57 -13.21 6.13
C VAL A 203 -7.66 -11.81 6.72
N LEU A 204 -7.17 -11.66 7.94
CA LEU A 204 -7.07 -10.39 8.63
C LEU A 204 -5.72 -9.73 8.32
N GLN A 205 -5.73 -8.48 7.87
CA GLN A 205 -4.54 -7.65 7.70
C GLN A 205 -4.71 -6.37 8.54
N PRO A 206 -4.09 -6.29 9.72
CA PRO A 206 -4.14 -5.08 10.54
C PRO A 206 -3.56 -3.89 9.76
N TRP A 207 -4.32 -2.81 9.70
CA TRP A 207 -3.91 -1.55 9.13
C TRP A 207 -3.99 -0.47 10.20
N SER A 208 -3.06 0.47 10.25
CA SER A 208 -3.08 1.57 11.22
C SER A 208 -2.34 2.79 10.70
N GLU A 209 -2.56 3.94 11.30
CA GLU A 209 -1.82 5.17 10.98
C GLU A 209 -0.35 5.14 11.45
N GLY A 210 0.02 4.22 12.34
CA GLY A 210 1.37 4.04 12.86
C GLY A 210 1.40 3.11 14.06
N GLU A 211 2.59 2.64 14.45
CA GLU A 211 2.76 1.73 15.58
C GLU A 211 2.36 2.33 16.93
N ASP A 212 2.58 3.63 17.09
CA ASP A 212 2.23 4.39 18.29
C ASP A 212 0.78 4.91 18.30
N SER A 213 0.04 4.70 17.19
CA SER A 213 -1.38 5.05 17.14
C SER A 213 -2.21 4.08 18.01
N PRO A 214 -3.38 4.47 18.51
CA PRO A 214 -4.25 3.54 19.24
C PRO A 214 -4.54 2.25 18.47
N GLY A 215 -4.78 2.34 17.15
CA GLY A 215 -4.97 1.18 16.27
C GLY A 215 -3.72 0.33 16.12
N GLY A 216 -2.53 0.96 16.07
CA GLY A 216 -1.24 0.27 16.03
C GLY A 216 -0.95 -0.51 17.30
N LEU A 217 -1.13 0.13 18.48
CA LEU A 217 -0.97 -0.54 19.76
C LEU A 217 -1.95 -1.71 19.92
N ALA A 218 -3.19 -1.55 19.45
CA ALA A 218 -4.17 -2.63 19.44
C ALA A 218 -3.76 -3.80 18.50
N ALA A 219 -3.19 -3.50 17.35
CA ALA A 219 -2.66 -4.51 16.44
C ALA A 219 -1.49 -5.30 17.04
N ILE A 220 -0.56 -4.61 17.74
CA ILE A 220 0.53 -5.25 18.49
C ILE A 220 -0.02 -6.15 19.60
N ALA A 221 -1.04 -5.69 20.35
CA ALA A 221 -1.67 -6.49 21.37
C ALA A 221 -2.36 -7.76 20.83
N ALA A 222 -3.05 -7.63 19.69
CA ALA A 222 -3.65 -8.78 19.02
C ALA A 222 -2.59 -9.78 18.52
N GLU A 223 -1.46 -9.28 17.98
CA GLU A 223 -0.33 -10.10 17.59
C GLU A 223 0.29 -10.85 18.76
N CYS A 224 0.50 -10.19 19.88
CA CYS A 224 1.06 -10.82 21.08
C CYS A 224 0.15 -11.89 21.67
N ALA A 225 -1.17 -11.69 21.63
CA ALA A 225 -2.11 -12.73 22.01
C ALA A 225 -2.14 -13.87 20.98
N GLY A 226 -1.96 -13.53 19.69
CA GLY A 226 -1.90 -14.51 18.60
C GLY A 226 -0.72 -15.47 18.70
N GLN A 227 0.43 -15.02 19.23
CA GLN A 227 1.58 -15.88 19.53
C GLN A 227 1.30 -16.92 20.62
N GLN A 228 0.21 -16.73 21.36
CA GLN A 228 -0.29 -17.63 22.40
C GLN A 228 -1.65 -18.25 22.04
N ASP A 229 -1.95 -18.37 20.74
CA ASP A 229 -3.19 -18.93 20.20
C ASP A 229 -4.49 -18.20 20.59
N GLN A 230 -4.39 -16.94 21.07
CA GLN A 230 -5.53 -16.12 21.51
C GLN A 230 -5.77 -14.88 20.61
N GLY A 231 -5.25 -14.87 19.39
CA GLY A 231 -5.31 -13.72 18.50
C GLY A 231 -6.73 -13.31 18.12
N TRP A 232 -7.61 -14.28 17.77
CA TRP A 232 -9.00 -13.99 17.41
C TRP A 232 -9.85 -13.59 18.61
N GLU A 233 -9.60 -14.15 19.78
CA GLU A 233 -10.24 -13.81 21.04
C GLU A 233 -9.87 -12.38 21.43
N MET A 234 -8.59 -12.01 21.33
CA MET A 234 -8.11 -10.65 21.55
C MET A 234 -8.69 -9.67 20.52
N HIS A 235 -8.65 -10.00 19.23
CA HIS A 235 -9.27 -9.24 18.15
C HIS A 235 -10.73 -8.90 18.45
N SER A 236 -11.52 -9.92 18.78
CA SER A 236 -12.94 -9.76 19.12
C SER A 236 -13.14 -8.86 20.36
N LYS A 237 -12.29 -9.02 21.35
CA LYS A 237 -12.38 -8.26 22.60
C LYS A 237 -11.99 -6.80 22.42
N ILE A 238 -10.96 -6.52 21.64
CA ILE A 238 -10.53 -5.17 21.29
C ILE A 238 -11.67 -4.42 20.58
N PHE A 239 -12.27 -5.00 19.54
CA PHE A 239 -13.37 -4.36 18.81
C PHE A 239 -14.64 -4.22 19.65
N ALA A 240 -15.01 -5.24 20.42
CA ALA A 240 -16.20 -5.19 21.28
C ALA A 240 -16.13 -4.09 22.36
N ASN A 241 -14.94 -3.60 22.68
CA ASN A 241 -14.72 -2.57 23.69
C ASN A 241 -14.07 -1.30 23.12
N GLN A 242 -14.16 -1.07 21.81
CA GLN A 242 -13.47 0.02 21.11
C GLN A 242 -13.72 1.40 21.76
N ASP A 243 -14.95 1.70 22.15
CA ASP A 243 -15.33 2.97 22.77
C ASP A 243 -14.55 3.27 24.07
N ALA A 244 -14.07 2.24 24.76
CA ALA A 244 -13.36 2.41 26.01
C ALA A 244 -11.90 2.85 25.84
N TRP A 245 -11.27 2.50 24.71
CA TRP A 245 -9.83 2.66 24.52
C TRP A 245 -9.42 3.49 23.27
N ALA A 246 -10.24 3.51 22.20
CA ALA A 246 -9.81 4.09 20.91
C ALA A 246 -9.48 5.59 20.97
N THR A 247 -10.04 6.31 21.96
CA THR A 247 -9.75 7.74 22.19
C THR A 247 -8.84 7.98 23.41
N ALA A 248 -8.33 6.92 24.05
CA ALA A 248 -7.39 7.02 25.15
C ALA A 248 -6.02 7.48 24.63
N GLY A 249 -5.32 8.29 25.41
CA GLY A 249 -3.95 8.72 25.07
C GLY A 249 -2.95 7.56 25.09
N ASP A 250 -3.18 6.57 25.97
CA ASP A 250 -2.44 5.30 26.02
C ASP A 250 -3.44 4.18 26.37
N PRO A 251 -3.80 3.32 25.40
CA PRO A 251 -4.73 2.22 25.60
C PRO A 251 -4.09 0.95 26.18
N SER A 252 -2.78 0.91 26.42
CA SER A 252 -2.03 -0.32 26.77
C SER A 252 -2.57 -1.04 27.98
N SER A 253 -3.05 -0.29 29.00
CA SER A 253 -3.66 -0.89 30.20
C SER A 253 -4.94 -1.68 29.90
N HIS A 254 -5.75 -1.24 28.93
CA HIS A 254 -6.93 -1.98 28.51
C HIS A 254 -6.56 -3.31 27.86
N PHE A 255 -5.50 -3.32 27.07
CA PHE A 255 -5.05 -4.55 26.39
C PHE A 255 -4.44 -5.55 27.37
N ALA A 256 -3.75 -5.07 28.42
CA ALA A 256 -3.27 -5.91 29.50
C ALA A 256 -4.45 -6.56 30.28
N ASP A 257 -5.49 -5.78 30.61
CA ASP A 257 -6.70 -6.29 31.25
C ASP A 257 -7.42 -7.33 30.36
N TYR A 258 -7.40 -7.13 29.03
CA TYR A 258 -7.98 -8.10 28.08
C TYR A 258 -7.16 -9.38 28.06
N ALA A 259 -5.83 -9.30 28.01
CA ALA A 259 -4.95 -10.46 28.05
C ALA A 259 -5.15 -11.28 29.34
N GLU A 260 -5.26 -10.61 30.51
CA GLU A 260 -5.54 -11.28 31.78
C GLU A 260 -6.88 -12.05 31.76
N SER A 261 -7.87 -11.56 31.00
CA SER A 261 -9.19 -12.19 30.87
C SER A 261 -9.26 -13.30 29.85
N LEU A 262 -8.24 -13.44 29.01
CA LEU A 262 -7.99 -14.53 28.10
C LEU A 262 -6.93 -15.46 28.71
N ASP A 263 -6.82 -16.69 28.24
CA ASP A 263 -5.84 -17.64 28.77
C ASP A 263 -4.43 -17.37 28.21
N VAL A 264 -3.93 -16.13 28.48
CA VAL A 264 -2.65 -15.58 27.98
C VAL A 264 -1.68 -15.42 29.16
N ASP A 265 -0.43 -15.87 29.00
CA ASP A 265 0.63 -15.59 29.97
C ASP A 265 0.96 -14.09 29.97
N ALA A 266 0.67 -13.41 31.05
CA ALA A 266 0.81 -11.96 31.17
C ALA A 266 2.29 -11.50 31.04
N ALA A 267 3.26 -12.28 31.52
CA ALA A 267 4.66 -11.89 31.46
C ALA A 267 5.23 -12.03 30.03
N GLU A 268 4.82 -13.07 29.33
CA GLU A 268 5.14 -13.25 27.91
C GLU A 268 4.46 -12.18 27.06
N PHE A 269 3.21 -11.86 27.36
CA PHE A 269 2.45 -10.81 26.67
C PHE A 269 3.11 -9.43 26.83
N GLU A 270 3.47 -9.02 28.04
CA GLU A 270 4.16 -7.75 28.31
C GLU A 270 5.52 -7.69 27.57
N THR A 271 6.29 -8.79 27.61
CA THR A 271 7.57 -8.86 26.89
C THR A 271 7.38 -8.73 25.37
N CYS A 272 6.32 -9.33 24.83
CA CYS A 272 5.98 -9.27 23.42
C CYS A 272 5.61 -7.85 22.99
N LEU A 273 4.82 -7.11 23.77
CA LEU A 273 4.41 -5.73 23.43
C LEU A 273 5.61 -4.80 23.18
N GLU A 274 6.74 -5.04 23.84
CA GLU A 274 7.97 -4.26 23.67
C GLU A 274 8.86 -4.77 22.53
N SER A 275 8.56 -5.96 21.96
CA SER A 275 9.41 -6.61 20.97
C SER A 275 9.28 -5.98 19.59
N GLU A 276 10.43 -5.79 18.93
CA GLU A 276 10.48 -5.33 17.53
C GLU A 276 9.80 -6.32 16.56
N GLU A 277 9.82 -7.62 16.89
CA GLU A 277 9.18 -8.65 16.08
C GLU A 277 7.65 -8.47 16.05
N ALA A 278 7.01 -8.24 17.19
CA ALA A 278 5.57 -8.01 17.26
C ALA A 278 5.17 -6.72 16.53
N LYS A 279 5.94 -5.67 16.69
CA LYS A 279 5.74 -4.40 15.99
C LYS A 279 5.84 -4.58 14.48
N GLN A 280 6.87 -5.26 13.99
CA GLN A 280 7.03 -5.55 12.56
C GLN A 280 5.87 -6.39 12.01
N ARG A 281 5.42 -7.40 12.73
CA ARG A 281 4.28 -8.24 12.32
C ARG A 281 2.99 -7.43 12.28
N ALA A 282 2.70 -6.63 13.31
CA ALA A 282 1.53 -5.75 13.32
C ALA A 282 1.55 -4.72 12.16
N GLN A 283 2.74 -4.29 11.73
CA GLN A 283 2.90 -3.38 10.59
C GLN A 283 2.87 -4.08 9.22
N ALA A 284 3.03 -5.39 9.17
CA ALA A 284 3.03 -6.13 7.90
C ALA A 284 1.77 -5.87 7.07
N GLY A 285 0.61 -5.77 7.72
CA GLY A 285 -0.65 -5.44 7.05
C GLY A 285 -0.65 -4.08 6.35
N ILE A 286 0.05 -3.08 6.90
CA ILE A 286 0.22 -1.76 6.27
C ILE A 286 1.05 -1.90 4.99
N VAL A 287 2.15 -2.67 5.06
CA VAL A 287 3.02 -2.92 3.91
C VAL A 287 2.27 -3.71 2.84
N VAL A 288 1.56 -4.78 3.22
CA VAL A 288 0.67 -5.52 2.31
C VAL A 288 -0.34 -4.57 1.67
N GLY A 289 -1.03 -3.75 2.46
CA GLY A 289 -1.99 -2.77 1.95
C GLY A 289 -1.35 -1.83 0.92
N ALA A 290 -0.15 -1.33 1.20
CA ALA A 290 0.60 -0.49 0.27
C ALA A 290 0.94 -1.20 -1.05
N LEU A 291 1.34 -2.47 -1.00
CA LEU A 291 1.65 -3.28 -2.19
C LEU A 291 0.39 -3.50 -3.06
N TYR A 292 -0.78 -3.57 -2.45
CA TYR A 292 -2.06 -3.79 -3.14
C TYR A 292 -2.86 -2.51 -3.38
N GLY A 293 -2.30 -1.34 -3.07
CA GLY A 293 -2.94 -0.04 -3.31
C GLY A 293 -4.09 0.28 -2.35
N VAL A 294 -4.05 -0.26 -1.13
CA VAL A 294 -5.01 0.00 -0.05
C VAL A 294 -4.59 1.27 0.70
N PRO A 295 -5.31 2.40 0.52
CA PRO A 295 -4.90 3.68 1.09
C PRO A 295 -5.40 3.89 2.52
N THR A 296 -6.41 3.15 2.94
CA THR A 296 -7.13 3.32 4.22
C THR A 296 -7.78 2.00 4.63
N ALA A 297 -8.38 1.95 5.81
CA ALA A 297 -9.16 0.83 6.33
C ALA A 297 -10.51 1.32 6.87
N PRO A 298 -11.58 0.49 6.84
CA PRO A 298 -11.56 -0.89 6.33
C PRO A 298 -11.68 -0.97 4.80
N ILE A 299 -10.95 -1.92 4.21
CA ILE A 299 -11.07 -2.32 2.80
C ILE A 299 -11.01 -3.85 2.74
N PHE A 300 -11.85 -4.43 1.90
CA PHE A 300 -11.94 -5.88 1.70
C PHE A 300 -11.57 -6.21 0.25
N LEU A 301 -10.57 -7.07 0.06
CA LEU A 301 -10.19 -7.59 -1.25
C LEU A 301 -10.69 -9.03 -1.39
N PHE A 302 -11.19 -9.36 -2.57
CA PHE A 302 -11.66 -10.70 -2.91
C PHE A 302 -10.70 -11.38 -3.91
N ASN A 303 -10.91 -12.65 -4.24
CA ASN A 303 -10.05 -13.50 -5.08
C ASN A 303 -9.40 -12.82 -6.27
N ASP A 304 -10.15 -12.00 -6.99
CA ASP A 304 -9.75 -11.33 -8.23
C ASP A 304 -9.09 -9.96 -8.01
N GLY A 305 -8.90 -9.58 -6.74
CA GLY A 305 -8.37 -8.28 -6.36
C GLY A 305 -9.40 -7.14 -6.42
N GLN A 306 -10.68 -7.42 -6.66
CA GLN A 306 -11.73 -6.41 -6.50
C GLN A 306 -11.86 -6.04 -5.04
N GLY A 307 -11.96 -4.74 -4.76
CA GLY A 307 -12.07 -4.19 -3.41
C GLY A 307 -13.45 -3.64 -3.12
N GLN A 308 -13.84 -3.69 -1.86
CA GLN A 308 -14.97 -2.94 -1.28
C GLN A 308 -14.47 -2.10 -0.12
N ASP A 309 -14.83 -0.82 -0.12
CA ASP A 309 -14.46 0.14 0.91
C ASP A 309 -15.56 0.24 1.97
N GLY A 310 -15.19 0.66 3.17
CA GLY A 310 -16.10 0.88 4.27
C GLY A 310 -16.56 -0.42 4.95
N SER A 311 -17.74 -0.41 5.57
CA SER A 311 -18.37 -1.57 6.23
C SER A 311 -19.53 -2.12 5.39
N PRO A 312 -19.28 -2.94 4.36
CA PRO A 312 -20.36 -3.56 3.59
C PRO A 312 -21.22 -4.45 4.47
N SER A 313 -22.53 -4.42 4.23
CA SER A 313 -23.49 -5.28 4.92
C SER A 313 -23.21 -6.77 4.61
N ILE A 314 -23.74 -7.65 5.46
CA ILE A 314 -23.63 -9.10 5.22
C ILE A 314 -24.24 -9.52 3.87
N ASP A 315 -25.30 -8.84 3.41
CA ASP A 315 -25.94 -9.19 2.13
C ASP A 315 -25.07 -8.77 0.93
N GLU A 316 -24.31 -7.68 1.04
CA GLU A 316 -23.33 -7.28 0.03
C GLU A 316 -22.16 -8.25 -0.02
N PHE A 317 -21.63 -8.67 1.13
CA PHE A 317 -20.60 -9.72 1.19
C PHE A 317 -21.09 -11.02 0.54
N LYS A 318 -22.30 -11.48 0.89
CA LYS A 318 -22.91 -12.68 0.32
C LYS A 318 -23.00 -12.61 -1.20
N ALA A 319 -23.46 -11.47 -1.72
CA ALA A 319 -23.59 -11.29 -3.17
C ALA A 319 -22.26 -11.48 -3.92
N VAL A 320 -21.14 -10.99 -3.35
CA VAL A 320 -19.81 -11.16 -3.94
C VAL A 320 -19.32 -12.61 -3.77
N ILE A 321 -19.41 -13.16 -2.56
CA ILE A 321 -18.93 -14.51 -2.28
C ILE A 321 -19.72 -15.54 -3.11
N ASP A 322 -21.04 -15.43 -3.18
CA ASP A 322 -21.89 -16.33 -3.95
C ASP A 322 -21.59 -16.23 -5.46
N ALA A 323 -21.26 -15.03 -5.97
CA ALA A 323 -20.83 -14.87 -7.35
C ALA A 323 -19.49 -15.56 -7.62
N ILE A 324 -18.55 -15.53 -6.68
CA ILE A 324 -17.27 -16.26 -6.77
C ILE A 324 -17.47 -17.77 -6.73
N LEU A 325 -18.33 -18.23 -5.84
CA LEU A 325 -18.61 -19.66 -5.67
C LEU A 325 -19.35 -20.25 -6.88
N GLY A 326 -20.14 -19.45 -7.55
CA GLY A 326 -20.97 -19.85 -8.69
C GLY A 326 -22.13 -20.78 -8.28
N PRO A 327 -22.97 -21.14 -9.21
CA PRO A 327 -24.12 -22.01 -8.95
C PRO A 327 -23.70 -23.47 -8.67
#